data_4458ba28d469dc9e3ed0dcd50192c271
#
_entry.id   4458ba28d469dc9e3ed0dcd50192c271
#
_cell.length_a   1.000
_cell.length_b   1.000
_cell.length_c   1.000
_cell.angle_alpha   90.00
_cell.angle_beta   90.00
_cell.angle_gamma   90.00
#
_symmetry.space_group_name_H-M   'P 1'
#
loop_
_entity.id
_entity.type
_entity.pdbx_description
1 polymer ?
#
loop_
_entity_poly.entity_id
_entity_poly.type
_entity_poly.pdbx_seq_one_letter_code
_entity_poly.pdbx_strand_id
1 'polypeptide(L)'
;MIKITIELLNYHDKLSKKKEKWENIKIDGKKTGYKISSFGNVYNTKLKKTYTFEDVHTRYIYFAFRFEGKLQKFAVHRLVAEYFCKIPKRHLKNGLSYDDLVVNHKNGYTHCNASFNLEWVTTKENSDHAWRTGLCDEIRGEKAHLAKITEKEAVQICELIMKKKSNKEICEKLGVTDKSVQHIRSGESWKHISSKYKFPKLGNSIPFKLTDDTIHKICKKIEEGKLTDTEIGNMYGASRKMVNDIRLKKRRTKISQFYNF
;
A
#
# COMPACT_ATOMS: atom_id res chain seq x y z
N MET A 1 -11.92 17.97 9.44
CA MET A 1 -12.57 19.17 8.86
C MET A 1 -11.63 20.38 8.76
N ILE A 2 -10.95 20.82 9.83
CA ILE A 2 -10.09 22.03 9.85
C ILE A 2 -8.92 21.97 8.83
N LYS A 3 -8.21 20.86 8.71
CA LYS A 3 -7.07 20.70 7.78
C LYS A 3 -7.48 20.89 6.32
N ILE A 4 -8.64 20.37 5.97
CA ILE A 4 -9.21 20.44 4.62
C ILE A 4 -9.49 21.89 4.21
N THR A 5 -10.07 22.68 5.12
CA THR A 5 -10.40 24.09 4.86
C THR A 5 -9.14 24.95 4.63
N ILE A 6 -8.06 24.70 5.37
CA ILE A 6 -6.78 25.42 5.21
C ILE A 6 -6.13 25.12 3.84
N GLU A 7 -6.17 23.88 3.39
CA GLU A 7 -5.61 23.51 2.08
C GLU A 7 -6.39 24.12 0.91
N LEU A 8 -7.72 24.26 1.05
CA LEU A 8 -8.56 24.97 0.08
C LEU A 8 -8.27 26.48 0.06
N LEU A 9 -8.16 27.11 1.22
CA LEU A 9 -7.78 28.51 1.31
C LEU A 9 -6.41 28.77 0.66
N ASN A 10 -5.42 27.92 0.93
CA ASN A 10 -4.11 27.99 0.30
C ASN A 10 -4.16 27.76 -1.22
N TYR A 11 -5.10 26.95 -1.71
CA TYR A 11 -5.31 26.76 -3.14
C TYR A 11 -5.85 28.02 -3.80
N HIS A 12 -6.87 28.65 -3.23
CA HIS A 12 -7.45 29.89 -3.73
C HIS A 12 -6.49 31.06 -3.68
N ASP A 13 -5.69 31.20 -2.61
CA ASP A 13 -4.63 32.20 -2.52
C ASP A 13 -3.56 32.01 -3.62
N LYS A 14 -3.17 30.77 -3.91
CA LYS A 14 -2.26 30.48 -5.04
C LYS A 14 -2.87 30.77 -6.41
N LEU A 15 -4.18 30.55 -6.61
CA LEU A 15 -4.86 30.91 -7.84
C LEU A 15 -4.79 32.42 -8.09
N SER A 16 -5.10 33.24 -7.08
CA SER A 16 -5.10 34.70 -7.21
C SER A 16 -3.73 35.31 -7.56
N LYS A 17 -2.64 34.63 -7.16
CA LYS A 17 -1.25 35.06 -7.36
C LYS A 17 -0.61 34.57 -8.68
N LYS A 18 -1.25 33.64 -9.40
CA LYS A 18 -0.70 33.05 -10.64
C LYS A 18 -1.43 33.53 -11.87
N LYS A 19 -0.68 33.72 -12.96
CA LYS A 19 -1.27 34.01 -14.26
C LYS A 19 -1.76 32.73 -14.93
N GLU A 20 -3.03 32.72 -15.35
CA GLU A 20 -3.62 31.64 -16.10
C GLU A 20 -3.02 31.55 -17.53
N LYS A 21 -2.66 30.34 -17.95
CA LYS A 21 -2.12 30.03 -19.29
C LYS A 21 -3.12 29.18 -20.04
N TRP A 22 -3.15 29.28 -21.36
CA TRP A 22 -4.09 28.61 -22.24
C TRP A 22 -3.40 27.86 -23.36
N GLU A 23 -3.77 26.59 -23.59
CA GLU A 23 -3.27 25.74 -24.65
C GLU A 23 -4.43 25.17 -25.50
N ASN A 24 -4.20 24.98 -26.82
CA ASN A 24 -5.20 24.39 -27.69
C ASN A 24 -5.31 22.88 -27.42
N ILE A 25 -6.53 22.40 -27.18
CA ILE A 25 -6.78 20.96 -27.11
C ILE A 25 -6.64 20.37 -28.50
N LYS A 26 -5.81 19.35 -28.66
CA LYS A 26 -5.55 18.63 -29.91
C LYS A 26 -5.96 17.17 -29.77
N ILE A 27 -6.52 16.60 -30.82
CA ILE A 27 -6.80 15.18 -30.98
C ILE A 27 -6.10 14.74 -32.26
N ASP A 28 -5.24 13.76 -32.23
CA ASP A 28 -4.42 13.27 -33.34
C ASP A 28 -3.69 14.44 -34.08
N GLY A 29 -3.14 15.36 -33.27
CA GLY A 29 -2.44 16.56 -33.78
C GLY A 29 -3.33 17.71 -34.29
N LYS A 30 -4.63 17.48 -34.48
CA LYS A 30 -5.58 18.48 -35.00
C LYS A 30 -6.17 19.32 -33.86
N LYS A 31 -6.29 20.64 -34.06
CA LYS A 31 -6.95 21.57 -33.13
C LYS A 31 -8.46 21.30 -33.08
N THR A 32 -9.03 21.19 -31.89
CA THR A 32 -10.45 20.88 -31.70
C THR A 32 -11.38 22.11 -31.68
N GLY A 33 -10.82 23.33 -31.67
CA GLY A 33 -11.58 24.56 -31.41
C GLY A 33 -11.82 24.85 -29.93
N TYR A 34 -11.25 24.04 -29.04
CA TYR A 34 -11.25 24.27 -27.59
C TYR A 34 -9.84 24.50 -27.06
N LYS A 35 -9.75 25.28 -25.99
CA LYS A 35 -8.52 25.49 -25.23
C LYS A 35 -8.74 25.02 -23.80
N ILE A 36 -7.70 24.47 -23.19
CA ILE A 36 -7.62 24.17 -21.75
C ILE A 36 -6.74 25.19 -21.06
N SER A 37 -7.13 25.62 -19.86
CA SER A 37 -6.30 26.51 -19.07
C SER A 37 -5.46 25.77 -18.04
N SER A 38 -4.41 26.42 -17.56
CA SER A 38 -3.59 25.91 -16.45
C SER A 38 -4.34 25.87 -15.12
N PHE A 39 -5.56 26.39 -15.03
CA PHE A 39 -6.43 26.37 -13.85
C PHE A 39 -7.58 25.36 -13.98
N GLY A 40 -7.75 24.72 -15.13
CA GLY A 40 -8.79 23.74 -15.38
C GLY A 40 -10.05 24.28 -16.06
N ASN A 41 -10.03 25.53 -16.54
CA ASN A 41 -11.11 26.10 -17.31
C ASN A 41 -11.00 25.68 -18.79
N VAL A 42 -12.12 25.58 -19.49
CA VAL A 42 -12.16 25.28 -20.92
C VAL A 42 -12.76 26.45 -21.69
N TYR A 43 -12.11 26.87 -22.76
CA TYR A 43 -12.57 27.96 -23.65
C TYR A 43 -12.94 27.42 -25.01
N ASN A 44 -14.17 27.72 -25.46
CA ASN A 44 -14.61 27.45 -26.83
C ASN A 44 -14.29 28.65 -27.72
N THR A 45 -13.40 28.45 -28.70
CA THR A 45 -12.94 29.54 -29.59
C THR A 45 -14.00 30.02 -30.57
N LYS A 46 -14.92 29.12 -30.98
CA LYS A 46 -16.01 29.46 -31.91
C LYS A 46 -17.12 30.26 -31.18
N LEU A 47 -17.51 29.80 -30.01
CA LEU A 47 -18.57 30.45 -29.22
C LEU A 47 -18.06 31.59 -28.34
N LYS A 48 -16.74 31.78 -28.27
CA LYS A 48 -16.07 32.79 -27.41
C LYS A 48 -16.53 32.66 -25.94
N LYS A 49 -16.75 31.41 -25.45
CA LYS A 49 -17.29 31.10 -24.13
C LYS A 49 -16.30 30.31 -23.30
N THR A 50 -16.10 30.73 -22.06
CA THR A 50 -15.37 29.96 -21.03
C THR A 50 -16.34 29.12 -20.23
N TYR A 51 -15.98 27.86 -20.00
CA TYR A 51 -16.65 26.94 -19.10
C TYR A 51 -15.81 26.82 -17.82
N THR A 52 -16.39 27.19 -16.70
CA THR A 52 -15.87 26.98 -15.34
C THR A 52 -16.67 25.84 -14.68
N PHE A 53 -16.11 25.18 -13.68
CA PHE A 53 -16.67 23.95 -13.11
C PHE A 53 -16.77 24.09 -11.58
N GLU A 54 -17.56 25.05 -11.11
CA GLU A 54 -17.66 25.39 -9.67
C GLU A 54 -18.67 24.52 -8.92
N ASP A 55 -19.77 24.11 -9.58
CA ASP A 55 -20.90 23.40 -8.94
C ASP A 55 -21.06 21.97 -9.47
N VAL A 56 -20.00 21.16 -9.40
CA VAL A 56 -20.06 19.78 -9.88
C VAL A 56 -20.16 18.79 -8.75
N HIS A 57 -21.26 18.02 -8.70
CA HIS A 57 -21.52 17.00 -7.67
C HIS A 57 -20.83 15.65 -7.92
N THR A 58 -20.07 15.51 -9.01
CA THR A 58 -19.32 14.27 -9.33
C THR A 58 -17.94 14.28 -8.69
N ARG A 59 -17.39 13.08 -8.42
CA ARG A 59 -16.05 12.93 -7.85
C ARG A 59 -14.94 13.59 -8.68
N TYR A 60 -15.07 13.58 -10.01
CA TYR A 60 -14.15 14.23 -10.93
C TYR A 60 -14.91 15.07 -11.94
N ILE A 61 -14.30 16.14 -12.40
CA ILE A 61 -14.84 17.01 -13.45
C ILE A 61 -14.50 16.42 -14.82
N TYR A 62 -15.53 16.29 -15.67
CA TYR A 62 -15.38 15.85 -17.05
C TYR A 62 -15.87 16.93 -18.00
N PHE A 63 -15.16 17.09 -19.11
CA PHE A 63 -15.57 17.92 -20.22
C PHE A 63 -15.81 17.05 -21.46
N ALA A 64 -16.95 17.22 -22.13
CA ALA A 64 -17.32 16.45 -23.31
C ALA A 64 -17.73 17.37 -24.46
N PHE A 65 -17.29 17.05 -25.67
CA PHE A 65 -17.66 17.76 -26.91
C PHE A 65 -17.62 16.81 -28.09
N ARG A 66 -18.25 17.20 -29.21
CA ARG A 66 -18.15 16.44 -30.47
C ARG A 66 -16.98 16.96 -31.32
N PHE A 67 -16.17 16.04 -31.81
CA PHE A 67 -15.08 16.30 -32.74
C PHE A 67 -15.09 15.26 -33.85
N GLU A 68 -15.11 15.70 -35.11
CA GLU A 68 -15.23 14.84 -36.29
C GLU A 68 -16.38 13.81 -36.16
N GLY A 69 -17.54 14.26 -35.67
CA GLY A 69 -18.75 13.43 -35.51
C GLY A 69 -18.75 12.54 -34.27
N LYS A 70 -17.62 12.33 -33.58
CA LYS A 70 -17.48 11.47 -32.41
C LYS A 70 -17.57 12.27 -31.10
N LEU A 71 -18.26 11.73 -30.09
CA LEU A 71 -18.24 12.31 -28.75
C LEU A 71 -16.91 12.02 -28.09
N GLN A 72 -16.23 13.08 -27.68
CA GLN A 72 -15.00 13.04 -26.90
C GLN A 72 -15.31 13.43 -25.46
N LYS A 73 -14.80 12.67 -24.49
CA LYS A 73 -14.97 12.93 -23.06
C LYS A 73 -13.62 12.83 -22.36
N PHE A 74 -13.21 13.89 -21.70
CA PHE A 74 -11.94 13.99 -21.00
C PHE A 74 -12.15 14.35 -19.53
N ALA A 75 -11.36 13.75 -18.65
CA ALA A 75 -11.23 14.24 -17.29
C ALA A 75 -10.40 15.52 -17.28
N VAL A 76 -10.93 16.61 -16.74
CA VAL A 76 -10.30 17.93 -16.77
C VAL A 76 -8.92 17.92 -16.13
N HIS A 77 -8.76 17.28 -14.97
CA HIS A 77 -7.45 17.18 -14.31
C HIS A 77 -6.40 16.48 -15.20
N ARG A 78 -6.80 15.47 -15.99
CA ARG A 78 -5.88 14.77 -16.89
C ARG A 78 -5.47 15.67 -18.05
N LEU A 79 -6.42 16.38 -18.65
CA LEU A 79 -6.11 17.39 -19.69
C LEU A 79 -5.13 18.45 -19.16
N VAL A 80 -5.39 19.01 -17.98
CA VAL A 80 -4.48 20.00 -17.40
C VAL A 80 -3.09 19.42 -17.17
N ALA A 81 -3.02 18.19 -16.64
CA ALA A 81 -1.74 17.56 -16.37
C ALA A 81 -0.96 17.28 -17.66
N GLU A 82 -1.61 16.84 -18.73
CA GLU A 82 -0.98 16.59 -20.03
C GLU A 82 -0.36 17.85 -20.63
N TYR A 83 -1.04 18.99 -20.54
CA TYR A 83 -0.56 20.23 -21.15
C TYR A 83 0.39 21.04 -20.25
N PHE A 84 0.26 20.95 -18.94
CA PHE A 84 0.97 21.86 -18.02
C PHE A 84 1.84 21.19 -16.98
N CYS A 85 1.74 19.86 -16.77
CA CYS A 85 2.54 19.14 -15.79
C CYS A 85 3.55 18.21 -16.47
N LYS A 86 4.82 18.36 -16.13
CA LYS A 86 5.86 17.45 -16.64
C LYS A 86 5.87 16.15 -15.84
N ILE A 87 6.11 15.04 -16.53
CA ILE A 87 6.41 13.77 -15.85
C ILE A 87 7.70 13.94 -15.05
N PRO A 88 7.74 13.55 -13.76
CA PRO A 88 8.94 13.59 -12.96
C PRO A 88 10.08 12.77 -13.58
N LYS A 89 11.31 13.31 -13.54
CA LYS A 89 12.49 12.65 -14.14
C LYS A 89 12.70 11.21 -13.64
N ARG A 90 12.34 10.93 -12.37
CA ARG A 90 12.42 9.57 -11.80
C ARG A 90 11.55 8.55 -12.54
N HIS A 91 10.36 8.95 -12.99
CA HIS A 91 9.47 8.08 -13.76
C HIS A 91 9.97 7.87 -15.18
N LEU A 92 10.44 8.93 -15.82
CA LEU A 92 11.06 8.82 -17.16
C LEU A 92 12.29 7.91 -17.18
N LYS A 93 13.15 7.98 -16.14
CA LYS A 93 14.30 7.07 -15.99
C LYS A 93 13.91 5.61 -15.85
N ASN A 94 12.71 5.33 -15.33
CA ASN A 94 12.15 3.99 -15.19
C ASN A 94 11.34 3.55 -16.44
N GLY A 95 11.39 4.31 -17.54
CA GLY A 95 10.69 4.00 -18.77
C GLY A 95 9.18 4.23 -18.74
N LEU A 96 8.64 4.92 -17.72
CA LEU A 96 7.20 5.16 -17.59
C LEU A 96 6.75 6.32 -18.48
N SER A 97 5.60 6.14 -19.13
CA SER A 97 4.91 7.11 -19.97
C SER A 97 3.67 7.70 -19.26
N TYR A 98 2.96 8.59 -19.95
CA TYR A 98 1.67 9.13 -19.48
C TYR A 98 0.60 8.04 -19.26
N ASP A 99 0.67 6.92 -20.00
CA ASP A 99 -0.32 5.83 -19.91
C ASP A 99 -0.10 4.96 -18.66
N ASP A 100 1.14 4.92 -18.17
CA ASP A 100 1.52 4.16 -16.96
C ASP A 100 1.27 4.94 -15.67
N LEU A 101 0.92 6.22 -15.78
CA LEU A 101 0.80 7.14 -14.67
C LEU A 101 -0.63 7.63 -14.46
N VAL A 102 -0.93 7.97 -13.22
CA VAL A 102 -2.18 8.63 -12.82
C VAL A 102 -1.89 10.05 -12.35
N VAL A 103 -2.91 10.91 -12.42
CA VAL A 103 -2.83 12.29 -11.92
C VAL A 103 -3.30 12.34 -10.47
N ASN A 104 -2.43 12.79 -9.58
CA ASN A 104 -2.73 13.04 -8.16
C ASN A 104 -3.06 14.51 -7.93
N HIS A 105 -4.07 14.77 -7.07
CA HIS A 105 -4.35 16.09 -6.52
C HIS A 105 -3.59 16.25 -5.19
N LYS A 106 -2.58 17.10 -5.15
CA LYS A 106 -1.68 17.26 -3.98
C LYS A 106 -2.41 17.63 -2.69
N ASN A 107 -3.49 18.40 -2.81
CA ASN A 107 -4.34 18.77 -1.68
C ASN A 107 -5.46 17.76 -1.38
N GLY A 108 -5.58 16.67 -2.15
CA GLY A 108 -6.63 15.66 -2.00
C GLY A 108 -8.01 16.04 -2.56
N TYR A 109 -8.20 17.30 -3.06
CA TYR A 109 -9.47 17.75 -3.64
C TYR A 109 -9.53 17.54 -5.13
N THR A 110 -10.41 16.65 -5.58
CA THR A 110 -10.55 16.25 -6.99
C THR A 110 -11.13 17.33 -7.89
N HIS A 111 -11.63 18.43 -7.34
CA HIS A 111 -12.12 19.59 -8.08
C HIS A 111 -11.07 20.71 -8.24
N CYS A 112 -9.97 20.65 -7.49
CA CYS A 112 -8.88 21.63 -7.56
C CYS A 112 -7.92 21.31 -8.71
N ASN A 113 -8.33 21.58 -9.96
CA ASN A 113 -7.66 21.13 -11.18
C ASN A 113 -6.55 22.05 -11.69
N ALA A 114 -6.10 23.06 -10.90
CA ALA A 114 -4.97 23.88 -11.31
C ALA A 114 -3.66 23.10 -11.39
N SER A 115 -2.86 23.34 -12.41
CA SER A 115 -1.62 22.61 -12.71
C SER A 115 -0.61 22.56 -11.56
N PHE A 116 -0.55 23.59 -10.72
CA PHE A 116 0.32 23.60 -9.54
C PHE A 116 -0.12 22.62 -8.43
N ASN A 117 -1.41 22.20 -8.45
CA ASN A 117 -1.99 21.22 -7.54
C ASN A 117 -1.94 19.78 -8.07
N LEU A 118 -1.62 19.61 -9.35
CA LEU A 118 -1.57 18.30 -10.00
C LEU A 118 -0.14 17.80 -10.14
N GLU A 119 -0.01 16.48 -10.18
CA GLU A 119 1.26 15.80 -10.46
C GLU A 119 1.05 14.41 -11.05
N TRP A 120 1.99 13.96 -11.87
CA TRP A 120 2.04 12.61 -12.39
C TRP A 120 2.72 11.68 -11.40
N VAL A 121 2.03 10.60 -11.03
CA VAL A 121 2.50 9.61 -10.05
C VAL A 121 2.10 8.21 -10.49
N THR A 122 2.76 7.19 -9.94
CA THR A 122 2.30 5.81 -10.08
C THR A 122 1.03 5.56 -9.23
N THR A 123 0.26 4.53 -9.57
CA THR A 123 -0.91 4.11 -8.76
C THR A 123 -0.54 3.86 -7.31
N LYS A 124 0.65 3.27 -7.08
CA LYS A 124 1.16 3.03 -5.72
C LYS A 124 1.40 4.34 -4.96
N GLU A 125 2.13 5.30 -5.58
CA GLU A 125 2.40 6.60 -4.96
C GLU A 125 1.11 7.37 -4.64
N ASN A 126 0.11 7.28 -5.55
CA ASN A 126 -1.20 7.90 -5.33
C ASN A 126 -1.94 7.28 -4.13
N SER A 127 -1.90 5.96 -4.00
CA SER A 127 -2.46 5.26 -2.85
C SER A 127 -1.72 5.62 -1.56
N ASP A 128 -0.39 5.63 -1.58
CA ASP A 128 0.43 6.02 -0.43
C ASP A 128 0.17 7.48 -0.01
N HIS A 129 -0.06 8.38 -0.97
CA HIS A 129 -0.48 9.76 -0.71
C HIS A 129 -1.83 9.81 0.01
N ALA A 130 -2.84 9.09 -0.48
CA ALA A 130 -4.18 9.05 0.12
C ALA A 130 -4.14 8.54 1.58
N TRP A 131 -3.36 7.51 1.87
CA TRP A 131 -3.16 6.99 3.23
C TRP A 131 -2.41 7.97 4.13
N ARG A 132 -1.36 8.61 3.64
CA ARG A 132 -0.54 9.56 4.40
C ARG A 132 -1.28 10.84 4.75
N THR A 133 -2.15 11.30 3.85
CA THR A 133 -2.91 12.55 4.02
C THR A 133 -4.22 12.37 4.76
N GLY A 134 -4.61 11.12 5.09
CA GLY A 134 -5.84 10.81 5.82
C GLY A 134 -7.11 10.79 4.95
N LEU A 135 -6.98 10.82 3.62
CA LEU A 135 -8.14 10.73 2.71
C LEU A 135 -8.87 9.37 2.81
N CYS A 136 -8.21 8.37 3.40
CA CYS A 136 -8.76 7.03 3.63
C CYS A 136 -9.14 6.77 5.10
N ASP A 137 -9.12 7.77 5.97
CA ASP A 137 -9.37 7.58 7.41
C ASP A 137 -10.80 7.10 7.70
N GLU A 138 -11.77 7.44 6.85
CA GLU A 138 -13.18 6.98 6.97
C GLU A 138 -13.35 5.47 6.70
N ILE A 139 -12.39 4.84 6.01
CA ILE A 139 -12.40 3.39 5.71
C ILE A 139 -11.27 2.66 6.44
N ARG A 140 -10.69 3.26 7.48
CA ARG A 140 -9.53 2.76 8.20
C ARG A 140 -9.93 2.11 9.52
N GLY A 141 -9.12 1.16 9.94
CA GLY A 141 -9.30 0.53 11.25
C GLY A 141 -10.61 -0.24 11.35
N GLU A 142 -11.38 -0.02 12.40
CA GLU A 142 -12.67 -0.68 12.63
C GLU A 142 -13.76 -0.28 11.63
N LYS A 143 -13.61 0.87 10.95
CA LYS A 143 -14.52 1.34 9.90
C LYS A 143 -14.31 0.62 8.57
N ALA A 144 -13.25 -0.15 8.41
CA ALA A 144 -13.03 -0.97 7.22
C ALA A 144 -14.10 -2.08 7.13
N HIS A 145 -14.69 -2.25 5.94
CA HIS A 145 -15.79 -3.21 5.68
C HIS A 145 -15.51 -4.65 6.18
N LEU A 146 -14.25 -5.07 6.20
CA LEU A 146 -13.83 -6.40 6.65
C LEU A 146 -13.05 -6.37 7.97
N ALA A 147 -13.18 -5.30 8.77
CA ALA A 147 -12.54 -5.22 10.07
C ALA A 147 -13.07 -6.33 10.99
N LYS A 148 -12.15 -7.16 11.49
CA LYS A 148 -12.47 -8.28 12.41
C LYS A 148 -12.21 -7.93 13.87
N ILE A 149 -11.58 -6.80 14.12
CA ILE A 149 -11.24 -6.30 15.46
C ILE A 149 -11.49 -4.78 15.50
N THR A 150 -11.75 -4.28 16.67
CA THR A 150 -11.95 -2.86 16.97
C THR A 150 -10.61 -2.15 17.22
N GLU A 151 -10.61 -0.81 17.22
CA GLU A 151 -9.42 -0.03 17.61
C GLU A 151 -8.98 -0.33 19.03
N LYS A 152 -9.93 -0.54 19.95
CA LYS A 152 -9.68 -0.89 21.35
C LYS A 152 -8.94 -2.23 21.46
N GLU A 153 -9.39 -3.25 20.72
CA GLU A 153 -8.74 -4.56 20.69
C GLU A 153 -7.35 -4.46 20.04
N ALA A 154 -7.17 -3.67 18.99
CA ALA A 154 -5.87 -3.45 18.37
C ALA A 154 -4.86 -2.81 19.34
N VAL A 155 -5.29 -1.84 20.18
CA VAL A 155 -4.47 -1.26 21.25
C VAL A 155 -4.12 -2.31 22.29
N GLN A 156 -5.09 -3.11 22.77
CA GLN A 156 -4.85 -4.18 23.74
C GLN A 156 -3.86 -5.23 23.22
N ILE A 157 -3.96 -5.60 21.92
CA ILE A 157 -2.99 -6.49 21.28
C ILE A 157 -1.58 -5.87 21.34
N CYS A 158 -1.43 -4.59 20.97
CA CYS A 158 -0.13 -3.91 21.03
C CYS A 158 0.45 -3.90 22.45
N GLU A 159 -0.35 -3.62 23.47
CA GLU A 159 0.07 -3.64 24.88
C GLU A 159 0.52 -5.04 25.34
N LEU A 160 -0.21 -6.08 24.95
CA LEU A 160 0.16 -7.46 25.27
C LEU A 160 1.44 -7.90 24.55
N ILE A 161 1.64 -7.45 23.31
CA ILE A 161 2.91 -7.65 22.59
C ILE A 161 4.07 -6.98 23.33
N MET A 162 3.88 -5.75 23.83
CA MET A 162 4.90 -5.04 24.63
C MET A 162 5.22 -5.80 25.92
N LYS A 163 4.24 -6.47 26.53
CA LYS A 163 4.42 -7.35 27.69
C LYS A 163 5.02 -8.73 27.33
N LYS A 164 5.53 -8.89 26.10
CA LYS A 164 6.16 -10.11 25.56
C LYS A 164 5.25 -11.35 25.58
N LYS A 165 3.93 -11.17 25.57
CA LYS A 165 2.99 -12.28 25.47
C LYS A 165 3.08 -12.95 24.10
N SER A 166 2.93 -14.26 24.06
CA SER A 166 2.87 -15.05 22.83
C SER A 166 1.57 -14.77 22.07
N ASN A 167 1.56 -15.04 20.77
CA ASN A 167 0.34 -14.88 19.98
C ASN A 167 -0.80 -15.76 20.54
N LYS A 168 -0.49 -16.99 20.99
CA LYS A 168 -1.46 -17.91 21.57
C LYS A 168 -2.14 -17.31 22.82
N GLU A 169 -1.37 -16.79 23.77
CA GLU A 169 -1.90 -16.14 24.98
C GLU A 169 -2.77 -14.92 24.63
N ILE A 170 -2.39 -14.16 23.61
CA ILE A 170 -3.17 -12.99 23.17
C ILE A 170 -4.49 -13.42 22.54
N CYS A 171 -4.48 -14.45 21.69
CA CYS A 171 -5.68 -15.01 21.07
C CYS A 171 -6.65 -15.57 22.11
N GLU A 172 -6.16 -16.34 23.07
CA GLU A 172 -6.97 -16.90 24.16
C GLU A 172 -7.60 -15.81 25.03
N LYS A 173 -6.85 -14.73 25.30
CA LYS A 173 -7.33 -13.62 26.14
C LYS A 173 -8.35 -12.73 25.47
N LEU A 174 -8.19 -12.43 24.16
CA LEU A 174 -8.99 -11.43 23.45
C LEU A 174 -9.98 -12.04 22.45
N GLY A 175 -9.98 -13.35 22.25
CA GLY A 175 -10.85 -14.01 21.27
C GLY A 175 -10.52 -13.67 19.80
N VAL A 176 -9.31 -13.17 19.54
CA VAL A 176 -8.87 -12.75 18.19
C VAL A 176 -8.09 -13.86 17.49
N THR A 177 -7.99 -13.77 16.16
CA THR A 177 -7.25 -14.77 15.38
C THR A 177 -5.74 -14.55 15.46
N ASP A 178 -4.96 -15.63 15.42
CA ASP A 178 -3.48 -15.56 15.37
C ASP A 178 -2.98 -14.68 14.22
N LYS A 179 -3.63 -14.77 13.07
CA LYS A 179 -3.32 -13.95 11.89
C LYS A 179 -3.48 -12.45 12.16
N SER A 180 -4.51 -12.04 12.91
CA SER A 180 -4.71 -10.64 13.30
C SER A 180 -3.57 -10.14 14.20
N VAL A 181 -3.17 -10.95 15.18
CA VAL A 181 -2.06 -10.65 16.09
C VAL A 181 -0.74 -10.57 15.32
N GLN A 182 -0.49 -11.52 14.42
CA GLN A 182 0.71 -11.58 13.60
C GLN A 182 0.85 -10.34 12.70
N HIS A 183 -0.22 -9.92 11.99
CA HIS A 183 -0.20 -8.76 11.11
C HIS A 183 -0.01 -7.43 11.86
N ILE A 184 -0.52 -7.32 13.10
CA ILE A 184 -0.24 -6.16 13.96
C ILE A 184 1.22 -6.16 14.39
N ARG A 185 1.75 -7.32 14.81
CA ARG A 185 3.14 -7.49 15.26
C ARG A 185 4.15 -7.21 14.13
N SER A 186 3.84 -7.62 12.89
CA SER A 186 4.68 -7.34 11.71
C SER A 186 4.53 -5.91 11.19
N GLY A 187 3.53 -5.15 11.66
CA GLY A 187 3.22 -3.82 11.16
C GLY A 187 2.56 -3.82 9.77
N GLU A 188 2.01 -4.95 9.33
CA GLU A 188 1.27 -5.04 8.06
C GLU A 188 -0.12 -4.42 8.17
N SER A 189 -0.79 -4.63 9.32
CA SER A 189 -2.11 -4.06 9.58
C SER A 189 -2.09 -3.11 10.78
N TRP A 190 -3.14 -2.29 10.91
CA TRP A 190 -3.31 -1.36 12.03
C TRP A 190 -2.13 -0.41 12.26
N LYS A 191 -1.45 0.00 11.20
CA LYS A 191 -0.24 0.84 11.24
C LYS A 191 -0.42 2.15 12.01
N HIS A 192 -1.61 2.75 11.97
CA HIS A 192 -1.92 3.98 12.70
C HIS A 192 -1.90 3.82 14.22
N ILE A 193 -2.04 2.58 14.69
CA ILE A 193 -1.92 2.20 16.11
C ILE A 193 -0.56 1.57 16.36
N SER A 194 -0.20 0.51 15.63
CA SER A 194 1.00 -0.29 15.87
C SER A 194 2.32 0.50 15.72
N SER A 195 2.35 1.52 14.85
CA SER A 195 3.54 2.37 14.67
C SER A 195 3.90 3.21 15.89
N LYS A 196 2.98 3.40 16.83
CA LYS A 196 3.22 4.10 18.10
C LYS A 196 3.99 3.24 19.11
N TYR A 197 4.11 1.93 18.85
CA TYR A 197 4.76 0.95 19.74
C TYR A 197 6.07 0.47 19.11
N LYS A 198 7.12 0.40 19.90
CA LYS A 198 8.38 -0.28 19.52
C LYS A 198 8.30 -1.72 20.02
N PHE A 199 7.72 -2.59 19.21
CA PHE A 199 7.60 -3.99 19.58
C PHE A 199 8.98 -4.61 19.85
N PRO A 200 9.14 -5.37 20.97
CA PRO A 200 10.33 -6.16 21.16
C PRO A 200 10.45 -7.11 19.97
N LYS A 201 11.63 -7.15 19.35
CA LYS A 201 11.92 -8.23 18.42
C LYS A 201 11.64 -9.50 19.21
N LEU A 202 10.70 -10.33 18.75
CA LEU A 202 10.65 -11.72 19.18
C LEU A 202 12.07 -12.19 18.93
N GLY A 203 12.81 -12.49 20.02
CA GLY A 203 14.07 -13.18 19.86
C GLY A 203 13.73 -14.30 18.91
N ASN A 204 14.47 -14.42 17.80
CA ASN A 204 14.39 -15.58 16.96
C ASN A 204 14.28 -16.70 17.96
N SER A 205 13.18 -17.48 17.94
CA SER A 205 13.08 -18.67 18.77
C SER A 205 14.46 -19.29 18.64
N ILE A 206 15.26 -19.28 19.73
CA ILE A 206 16.64 -19.75 19.67
C ILE A 206 16.49 -21.04 18.91
N PRO A 207 17.02 -21.17 17.69
CA PRO A 207 16.82 -22.40 16.96
C PRO A 207 17.34 -23.43 17.95
N PHE A 208 16.45 -24.30 18.44
CA PHE A 208 16.79 -25.33 19.45
C PHE A 208 17.96 -26.06 18.83
N LYS A 209 19.17 -25.63 19.25
CA LYS A 209 20.40 -26.09 18.64
C LYS A 209 20.59 -27.47 19.21
N LEU A 210 20.03 -28.45 18.48
CA LEU A 210 20.21 -29.85 18.83
C LEU A 210 21.71 -30.07 19.06
N THR A 211 22.05 -30.48 20.26
CA THR A 211 23.41 -30.83 20.61
C THR A 211 23.83 -32.05 19.79
N ASP A 212 25.11 -32.25 19.59
CA ASP A 212 25.61 -33.41 18.84
C ASP A 212 25.18 -34.72 19.50
N ASP A 213 25.09 -34.77 20.85
CA ASP A 213 24.52 -35.90 21.60
C ASP A 213 23.06 -36.16 21.22
N THR A 214 22.25 -35.12 21.08
CA THR A 214 20.85 -35.26 20.66
C THR A 214 20.76 -35.75 19.20
N ILE A 215 21.67 -35.31 18.33
CA ILE A 215 21.74 -35.81 16.95
C ILE A 215 22.09 -37.29 16.92
N HIS A 216 23.05 -37.74 17.75
CA HIS A 216 23.36 -39.17 17.88
C HIS A 216 22.14 -40.00 18.34
N LYS A 217 21.35 -39.48 19.28
CA LYS A 217 20.09 -40.14 19.76
C LYS A 217 19.05 -40.20 18.61
N ILE A 218 18.90 -39.13 17.82
CA ILE A 218 18.01 -39.11 16.65
C ILE A 218 18.47 -40.15 15.63
N CYS A 219 19.77 -40.20 15.30
CA CYS A 219 20.32 -41.17 14.35
C CYS A 219 20.09 -42.62 14.80
N LYS A 220 20.30 -42.93 16.06
CA LYS A 220 19.96 -44.27 16.62
C LYS A 220 18.49 -44.63 16.44
N LYS A 221 17.57 -43.68 16.71
CA LYS A 221 16.13 -43.92 16.50
C LYS A 221 15.74 -44.09 15.03
N ILE A 222 16.43 -43.41 14.13
CA ILE A 222 16.25 -43.61 12.68
C ILE A 222 16.72 -45.02 12.30
N GLU A 223 17.88 -45.45 12.79
CA GLU A 223 18.47 -46.76 12.51
C GLU A 223 17.60 -47.91 13.05
N GLU A 224 17.00 -47.75 14.23
CA GLU A 224 16.02 -48.70 14.81
C GLU A 224 14.79 -48.92 13.93
N GLY A 225 14.43 -47.99 13.05
CA GLY A 225 13.36 -48.11 12.06
C GLY A 225 11.92 -48.24 12.60
N LYS A 226 11.74 -48.07 13.92
CA LYS A 226 10.45 -48.32 14.60
C LYS A 226 9.55 -47.09 14.69
N LEU A 227 10.08 -45.90 14.47
CA LEU A 227 9.38 -44.61 14.61
C LEU A 227 9.40 -43.79 13.33
N THR A 228 8.34 -43.04 13.13
CA THR A 228 8.26 -42.08 12.04
C THR A 228 9.09 -40.84 12.34
N ASP A 229 9.47 -40.10 11.31
CA ASP A 229 10.22 -38.83 11.45
C ASP A 229 9.50 -37.80 12.31
N THR A 230 8.15 -37.85 12.36
CA THR A 230 7.33 -36.97 13.20
C THR A 230 7.44 -37.37 14.67
N GLU A 231 7.38 -38.64 14.98
CA GLU A 231 7.50 -39.16 16.36
C GLU A 231 8.90 -38.89 16.91
N ILE A 232 9.94 -39.17 16.13
CA ILE A 232 11.32 -38.86 16.49
C ILE A 232 11.49 -37.34 16.71
N GLY A 233 10.92 -36.53 15.83
CA GLY A 233 10.95 -35.08 15.95
C GLY A 233 10.31 -34.60 17.26
N ASN A 234 9.15 -35.12 17.62
CA ASN A 234 8.45 -34.78 18.87
C ASN A 234 9.24 -35.19 20.10
N MET A 235 9.90 -36.34 20.10
CA MET A 235 10.73 -36.83 21.23
C MET A 235 11.94 -35.93 21.51
N TYR A 236 12.55 -35.37 20.49
CA TYR A 236 13.81 -34.62 20.62
C TYR A 236 13.68 -33.13 20.32
N GLY A 237 12.46 -32.59 20.13
CA GLY A 237 12.21 -31.19 19.84
C GLY A 237 12.71 -30.76 18.44
N ALA A 238 12.77 -31.71 17.49
CA ALA A 238 13.18 -31.46 16.12
C ALA A 238 11.97 -31.43 15.17
N SER A 239 12.01 -30.66 14.11
CA SER A 239 10.97 -30.73 13.08
C SER A 239 11.07 -32.01 12.27
N ARG A 240 9.92 -32.56 11.78
CA ARG A 240 9.89 -33.68 10.84
C ARG A 240 10.87 -33.52 9.69
N LYS A 241 10.92 -32.30 9.10
CA LYS A 241 11.85 -32.00 8.01
C LYS A 241 13.32 -32.17 8.44
N MET A 242 13.64 -31.73 9.65
CA MET A 242 15.01 -31.86 10.16
C MET A 242 15.41 -33.32 10.36
N VAL A 243 14.51 -34.16 10.89
CA VAL A 243 14.75 -35.62 11.03
C VAL A 243 14.92 -36.28 9.67
N ASN A 244 14.06 -35.94 8.70
CA ASN A 244 14.19 -36.43 7.33
C ASN A 244 15.49 -35.99 6.64
N ASP A 245 15.89 -34.72 6.82
CA ASP A 245 17.18 -34.22 6.29
C ASP A 245 18.39 -34.95 6.90
N ILE A 246 18.31 -35.38 8.18
CA ILE A 246 19.35 -36.22 8.83
C ILE A 246 19.31 -37.62 8.24
N ARG A 247 18.15 -38.24 8.08
CA ARG A 247 17.96 -39.57 7.46
C ARG A 247 18.54 -39.62 6.04
N LEU A 248 18.29 -38.57 5.25
CA LEU A 248 18.80 -38.42 3.89
C LEU A 248 20.26 -37.96 3.85
N LYS A 249 20.96 -37.87 4.99
CA LYS A 249 22.36 -37.39 5.12
C LYS A 249 22.61 -36.00 4.49
N LYS A 250 21.55 -35.19 4.36
CA LYS A 250 21.62 -33.80 3.84
C LYS A 250 21.98 -32.77 4.91
N ARG A 251 21.87 -33.14 6.19
CA ARG A 251 22.14 -32.29 7.34
C ARG A 251 22.86 -33.06 8.42
N ARG A 252 23.77 -32.38 9.14
CA ARG A 252 24.60 -33.00 10.20
C ARG A 252 25.41 -34.20 9.69
N THR A 253 25.90 -34.11 8.48
CA THR A 253 26.65 -35.17 7.77
C THR A 253 27.81 -35.71 8.56
N LYS A 254 28.52 -34.84 9.33
CA LYS A 254 29.64 -35.25 10.20
C LYS A 254 29.26 -36.31 11.25
N ILE A 255 27.96 -36.42 11.59
CA ILE A 255 27.44 -37.39 12.55
C ILE A 255 26.67 -38.49 11.82
N SER A 256 25.72 -38.11 10.96
CA SER A 256 24.81 -39.06 10.29
C SER A 256 25.52 -40.04 9.34
N GLN A 257 26.72 -39.69 8.86
CA GLN A 257 27.51 -40.60 8.01
C GLN A 257 27.92 -41.88 8.73
N PHE A 258 28.00 -41.90 10.06
CA PHE A 258 28.42 -43.09 10.85
C PHE A 258 27.26 -44.04 11.16
N TYR A 259 26.06 -43.76 10.68
CA TYR A 259 24.86 -44.58 10.88
C TYR A 259 24.36 -45.18 9.57
N ASN A 260 23.84 -46.42 9.61
CA ASN A 260 23.33 -47.15 8.47
C ASN A 260 21.79 -47.02 8.39
N PHE A 261 21.33 -46.03 7.68
CA PHE A 261 19.93 -45.83 7.36
C PHE A 261 19.74 -45.16 5.99
#